data_48149fa9dd5d84c3e312ef6d2a20d673
#
_entry.id   48149fa9dd5d84c3e312ef6d2a20d673
#
_cell.length_a   1.000
_cell.length_b   1.000
_cell.length_c   1.000
_cell.angle_alpha   90.00
_cell.angle_beta   90.00
_cell.angle_gamma   90.00
#
_symmetry.space_group_name_H-M   'P 1'
#
loop_
_entity.id
_entity.type
_entity.pdbx_description
1 polymer ?
#
loop_
_entity_poly.entity_id
_entity_poly.type
_entity_poly.pdbx_seq_one_letter_code
_entity_poly.pdbx_strand_id
1 'polypeptide(L)'
;MPQAEQLWTRPRWQLALLLAGLGMVGPFAIDAYLPAFSGPEGIAQTLGATPLQMQQTLSAYLLAFAVMNLFHGALADSFGRRPVVLGGVALFTLASVGCALSQTITQLIVCRVLQGLSAGAGMVVSRAIIRDMYPPTAAQKVMSQVTIFFGVAPVIAPAFGGFVFVAGGWHAVFWGLAGVGALLFWLNWRLLPETLHELQVQPFHPRHLMAGYWGLGSSRRFWLLALSSGIPFNGMFLYVLAAPTFLGEHLGLQPTQYFWFFLLSMTGLTAGAWLSGRLAGRIQPRQQIRWGYAVMGGISIVNVGLNLLWPPHAAWSMVPVALFSFGWALMVPVVTLMVLDL
;
A
#
# COMPACT_ATOMS: atom_id res chain seq x y z
N MET A 1 18.27 -7.34 -22.17
CA MET A 1 19.05 -6.59 -21.15
C MET A 1 19.34 -5.10 -21.48
N PRO A 2 19.21 -4.60 -22.70
CA PRO A 2 19.59 -3.21 -22.98
C PRO A 2 18.56 -2.15 -22.62
N GLN A 3 17.27 -2.48 -22.42
CA GLN A 3 16.22 -1.46 -22.30
C GLN A 3 16.18 -0.73 -20.96
N ALA A 4 16.35 -1.42 -19.84
CA ALA A 4 16.27 -0.78 -18.54
C ALA A 4 17.40 0.24 -18.29
N GLU A 5 18.61 -0.07 -18.74
CA GLU A 5 19.77 0.83 -18.62
C GLU A 5 19.68 2.04 -19.57
N GLN A 6 18.96 1.92 -20.67
CA GLN A 6 18.69 3.03 -21.60
C GLN A 6 17.58 3.96 -21.11
N LEU A 7 16.55 3.40 -20.43
CA LEU A 7 15.41 4.16 -19.94
C LEU A 7 15.66 4.82 -18.57
N TRP A 8 16.55 4.25 -17.75
CA TRP A 8 16.86 4.76 -16.42
C TRP A 8 18.35 4.76 -16.16
N THR A 9 18.99 5.89 -16.31
CA THR A 9 20.45 6.07 -16.13
C THR A 9 20.88 6.36 -14.69
N ARG A 10 19.90 6.51 -13.79
CA ARG A 10 20.12 6.85 -12.37
C ARG A 10 20.22 5.58 -11.51
N PRO A 11 20.71 5.68 -10.25
CA PRO A 11 20.72 4.56 -9.32
C PRO A 11 19.33 3.94 -9.14
N ARG A 12 19.28 2.59 -9.07
CA ARG A 12 18.01 1.83 -8.96
C ARG A 12 17.17 2.19 -7.73
N TRP A 13 17.82 2.57 -6.62
CA TRP A 13 17.12 2.97 -5.40
C TRP A 13 16.28 4.24 -5.59
N GLN A 14 16.68 5.15 -6.49
CA GLN A 14 15.88 6.36 -6.80
C GLN A 14 14.59 6.00 -7.53
N LEU A 15 14.64 5.05 -8.47
CA LEU A 15 13.42 4.53 -9.09
C LEU A 15 12.55 3.82 -8.05
N ALA A 16 13.14 2.98 -7.20
CA ALA A 16 12.41 2.28 -6.14
C ALA A 16 11.73 3.27 -5.17
N LEU A 17 12.40 4.36 -4.81
CA LEU A 17 11.82 5.41 -3.97
C LEU A 17 10.67 6.15 -4.68
N LEU A 18 10.84 6.48 -5.97
CA LEU A 18 9.79 7.13 -6.76
C LEU A 18 8.55 6.24 -6.88
N LEU A 19 8.73 4.96 -7.21
CA LEU A 19 7.66 3.99 -7.34
C LEU A 19 7.00 3.64 -5.99
N ALA A 20 7.78 3.61 -4.90
CA ALA A 20 7.26 3.45 -3.56
C ALA A 20 6.41 4.66 -3.15
N GLY A 21 6.86 5.88 -3.44
CA GLY A 21 6.09 7.10 -3.22
C GLY A 21 4.73 7.04 -3.92
N LEU A 22 4.69 6.58 -5.18
CA LEU A 22 3.44 6.34 -5.91
C LEU A 22 2.56 5.27 -5.25
N GLY A 23 3.17 4.16 -4.84
CA GLY A 23 2.45 3.06 -4.19
C GLY A 23 1.86 3.43 -2.82
N MET A 24 2.50 4.36 -2.12
CA MET A 24 2.10 4.80 -0.78
C MET A 24 0.89 5.76 -0.77
N VAL A 25 0.60 6.45 -1.88
CA VAL A 25 -0.46 7.48 -1.92
C VAL A 25 -1.77 7.00 -1.33
N GLY A 26 -2.19 5.79 -1.69
CA GLY A 26 -3.43 5.19 -1.20
C GLY A 26 -3.47 5.00 0.32
N PRO A 27 -2.61 4.16 0.90
CA PRO A 27 -2.53 3.97 2.35
C PRO A 27 -2.22 5.26 3.11
N PHE A 28 -1.31 6.08 2.61
CA PHE A 28 -0.96 7.35 3.24
C PHE A 28 -2.16 8.28 3.41
N ALA A 29 -3.05 8.36 2.40
CA ALA A 29 -4.27 9.18 2.48
C ALA A 29 -5.31 8.62 3.45
N ILE A 30 -5.25 7.33 3.79
CA ILE A 30 -6.08 6.72 4.83
C ILE A 30 -5.52 7.06 6.21
N ASP A 31 -4.25 6.77 6.43
CA ASP A 31 -3.63 6.85 7.75
C ASP A 31 -3.44 8.32 8.21
N ALA A 32 -3.09 9.23 7.30
CA ALA A 32 -2.97 10.66 7.60
C ALA A 32 -4.32 11.33 7.93
N TYR A 33 -5.43 10.76 7.46
CA TYR A 33 -6.76 11.29 7.68
C TYR A 33 -7.34 10.90 9.06
N LEU A 34 -6.94 9.75 9.62
CA LEU A 34 -7.50 9.21 10.86
C LEU A 34 -7.42 10.16 12.07
N PRO A 35 -6.33 10.89 12.32
CA PRO A 35 -6.28 11.85 13.43
C PRO A 35 -7.31 12.98 13.34
N ALA A 36 -7.77 13.30 12.14
CA ALA A 36 -8.76 14.36 11.90
C ALA A 36 -10.22 13.93 12.08
N PHE A 37 -10.48 12.64 12.40
CA PHE A 37 -11.84 12.10 12.52
C PHE A 37 -12.65 12.75 13.64
N SER A 38 -12.06 12.85 14.82
CA SER A 38 -12.71 13.23 16.07
C SER A 38 -11.92 14.31 16.81
N GLY A 39 -12.55 14.90 17.80
CA GLY A 39 -11.97 15.98 18.59
C GLY A 39 -12.66 17.33 18.33
N PRO A 40 -12.34 18.37 19.11
CA PRO A 40 -13.04 19.66 19.05
C PRO A 40 -13.01 20.37 17.69
N GLU A 41 -11.97 20.14 16.90
CA GLU A 41 -11.79 20.67 15.55
C GLU A 41 -11.80 19.57 14.47
N GLY A 42 -12.26 18.38 14.84
CA GLY A 42 -12.36 17.24 13.95
C GLY A 42 -13.53 17.38 12.96
N ILE A 43 -13.46 16.62 11.88
CA ILE A 43 -14.45 16.61 10.80
C ILE A 43 -15.85 16.31 11.32
N ALA A 44 -16.00 15.34 12.23
CA ALA A 44 -17.27 14.95 12.78
C ALA A 44 -18.00 16.13 13.43
N GLN A 45 -17.28 16.93 14.20
CA GLN A 45 -17.87 18.07 14.91
C GLN A 45 -18.08 19.27 14.00
N THR A 46 -17.09 19.59 13.16
CA THR A 46 -17.16 20.78 12.28
C THR A 46 -18.18 20.66 11.16
N LEU A 47 -18.41 19.45 10.62
CA LEU A 47 -19.42 19.21 9.58
C LEU A 47 -20.73 18.66 10.14
N GLY A 48 -20.87 18.52 11.47
CA GLY A 48 -22.06 17.92 12.10
C GLY A 48 -22.34 16.49 11.64
N ALA A 49 -21.27 15.73 11.37
CA ALA A 49 -21.38 14.41 10.78
C ALA A 49 -21.64 13.33 11.86
N THR A 50 -22.56 12.42 11.56
CA THR A 50 -22.80 11.25 12.39
C THR A 50 -21.62 10.25 12.31
N PRO A 51 -21.44 9.37 13.32
CA PRO A 51 -20.41 8.32 13.26
C PRO A 51 -20.52 7.45 12.01
N LEU A 52 -21.74 7.16 11.55
CA LEU A 52 -21.97 6.40 10.32
C LEU A 52 -21.47 7.16 9.08
N GLN A 53 -21.74 8.45 8.98
CA GLN A 53 -21.25 9.27 7.86
C GLN A 53 -19.72 9.37 7.87
N MET A 54 -19.08 9.47 9.02
CA MET A 54 -17.63 9.43 9.14
C MET A 54 -17.05 8.10 8.63
N GLN A 55 -17.66 6.99 9.01
CA GLN A 55 -17.28 5.69 8.49
C GLN A 55 -17.50 5.55 6.98
N GLN A 56 -18.56 6.17 6.45
CA GLN A 56 -18.85 6.23 5.01
C GLN A 56 -17.76 6.96 4.22
N THR A 57 -17.12 8.00 4.77
CA THR A 57 -15.99 8.68 4.09
C THR A 57 -14.84 7.72 3.81
N LEU A 58 -14.54 6.83 4.75
CA LEU A 58 -13.48 5.84 4.62
C LEU A 58 -13.91 4.68 3.71
N SER A 59 -15.12 4.16 3.92
CA SER A 59 -15.65 3.04 3.12
C SER A 59 -15.84 3.41 1.65
N ALA A 60 -16.29 4.62 1.35
CA ALA A 60 -16.44 5.13 0.00
C ALA A 60 -15.09 5.25 -0.73
N TYR A 61 -14.08 5.76 -0.02
CA TYR A 61 -12.70 5.78 -0.52
C TYR A 61 -12.18 4.37 -0.82
N LEU A 62 -12.29 3.45 0.15
CA LEU A 62 -11.78 2.08 0.02
C LEU A 62 -12.49 1.30 -1.09
N LEU A 63 -13.81 1.47 -1.22
CA LEU A 63 -14.59 0.83 -2.28
C LEU A 63 -14.16 1.34 -3.65
N ALA A 64 -14.06 2.66 -3.81
CA ALA A 64 -13.61 3.28 -5.05
C ALA A 64 -12.18 2.85 -5.42
N PHE A 65 -11.28 2.80 -4.44
CA PHE A 65 -9.92 2.31 -4.58
C PHE A 65 -9.89 0.84 -5.03
N ALA A 66 -10.65 -0.03 -4.38
CA ALA A 66 -10.71 -1.45 -4.72
C ALA A 66 -11.25 -1.68 -6.13
N VAL A 67 -12.36 -1.02 -6.49
CA VAL A 67 -12.95 -1.13 -7.82
C VAL A 67 -11.99 -0.65 -8.90
N MET A 68 -11.40 0.53 -8.73
CA MET A 68 -10.55 1.11 -9.77
C MET A 68 -9.19 0.41 -9.92
N ASN A 69 -8.70 -0.26 -8.87
CA ASN A 69 -7.50 -1.10 -8.95
C ASN A 69 -7.64 -2.23 -9.98
N LEU A 70 -8.85 -2.70 -10.25
CA LEU A 70 -9.09 -3.68 -11.32
C LEU A 70 -8.84 -3.10 -12.71
N PHE A 71 -9.01 -1.79 -12.90
CA PHE A 71 -8.91 -1.15 -14.22
C PHE A 71 -7.57 -0.46 -14.47
N HIS A 72 -6.84 -0.04 -13.44
CA HIS A 72 -5.58 0.71 -13.62
C HIS A 72 -4.55 -0.05 -14.47
N GLY A 73 -4.45 -1.37 -14.32
CA GLY A 73 -3.56 -2.20 -15.13
C GLY A 73 -3.91 -2.11 -16.62
N ALA A 74 -5.16 -2.38 -16.95
CA ALA A 74 -5.66 -2.34 -18.32
C ALA A 74 -5.57 -0.93 -18.95
N LEU A 75 -5.86 0.11 -18.18
CA LEU A 75 -5.66 1.49 -18.63
C LEU A 75 -4.19 1.75 -18.94
N ALA A 76 -3.28 1.28 -18.09
CA ALA A 76 -1.85 1.47 -18.30
C ALA A 76 -1.28 0.63 -19.45
N ASP A 77 -1.90 -0.52 -19.76
CA ASP A 77 -1.58 -1.34 -20.93
C ASP A 77 -2.09 -0.72 -22.23
N SER A 78 -3.13 0.12 -22.16
CA SER A 78 -3.75 0.74 -23.34
C SER A 78 -3.24 2.15 -23.63
N PHE A 79 -3.06 2.96 -22.59
CA PHE A 79 -2.73 4.38 -22.72
C PHE A 79 -1.27 4.72 -22.37
N GLY A 80 -0.50 3.73 -21.91
CA GLY A 80 0.87 3.91 -21.44
C GLY A 80 0.97 4.00 -19.92
N ARG A 81 2.11 3.59 -19.40
CA ARG A 81 2.37 3.58 -17.93
C ARG A 81 2.41 4.98 -17.37
N ARG A 82 3.21 5.86 -17.98
CA ARG A 82 3.43 7.22 -17.54
C ARG A 82 2.16 8.08 -17.58
N PRO A 83 1.36 8.13 -18.66
CA PRO A 83 0.12 8.92 -18.68
C PRO A 83 -0.87 8.50 -17.61
N VAL A 84 -1.03 7.21 -17.36
CA VAL A 84 -1.97 6.70 -16.34
C VAL A 84 -1.52 7.04 -14.93
N VAL A 85 -0.21 6.94 -14.64
CA VAL A 85 0.34 7.37 -13.35
C VAL A 85 0.13 8.88 -13.14
N LEU A 86 0.50 9.69 -14.14
CA LEU A 86 0.36 11.14 -14.05
C LEU A 86 -1.11 11.57 -13.92
N GLY A 87 -2.01 10.98 -14.71
CA GLY A 87 -3.44 11.23 -14.63
C GLY A 87 -4.03 10.83 -13.25
N GLY A 88 -3.62 9.68 -12.72
CA GLY A 88 -4.02 9.23 -11.39
C GLY A 88 -3.55 10.18 -10.30
N VAL A 89 -2.27 10.55 -10.28
CA VAL A 89 -1.74 11.46 -9.26
C VAL A 89 -2.33 12.87 -9.39
N ALA A 90 -2.56 13.36 -10.61
CA ALA A 90 -3.23 14.65 -10.85
C ALA A 90 -4.67 14.63 -10.28
N LEU A 91 -5.45 13.59 -10.60
CA LEU A 91 -6.82 13.45 -10.08
C LEU A 91 -6.83 13.32 -8.55
N PHE A 92 -5.90 12.56 -7.96
CA PHE A 92 -5.73 12.48 -6.51
C PHE A 92 -5.46 13.84 -5.88
N THR A 93 -4.58 14.63 -6.50
CA THR A 93 -4.25 15.99 -6.04
C THR A 93 -5.47 16.90 -6.07
N LEU A 94 -6.20 16.93 -7.20
CA LEU A 94 -7.42 17.73 -7.34
C LEU A 94 -8.52 17.28 -6.38
N ALA A 95 -8.70 15.97 -6.20
CA ALA A 95 -9.67 15.43 -5.24
C ALA A 95 -9.28 15.79 -3.79
N SER A 96 -7.98 15.82 -3.47
CA SER A 96 -7.49 16.26 -2.16
C SER A 96 -7.78 17.75 -1.92
N VAL A 97 -7.61 18.61 -2.93
CA VAL A 97 -8.03 20.01 -2.88
C VAL A 97 -9.56 20.10 -2.68
N GLY A 98 -10.33 19.28 -3.39
CA GLY A 98 -11.79 19.21 -3.20
C GLY A 98 -12.19 18.80 -1.78
N CYS A 99 -11.49 17.81 -1.19
CA CYS A 99 -11.67 17.45 0.21
C CYS A 99 -11.36 18.63 1.15
N ALA A 100 -10.25 19.34 0.91
CA ALA A 100 -9.85 20.51 1.71
C ALA A 100 -10.84 21.67 1.64
N LEU A 101 -11.57 21.80 0.54
CA LEU A 101 -12.57 22.86 0.34
C LEU A 101 -14.00 22.42 0.70
N SER A 102 -14.21 21.18 1.14
CA SER A 102 -15.52 20.65 1.46
C SER A 102 -16.16 21.38 2.66
N GLN A 103 -17.41 21.79 2.50
CA GLN A 103 -18.22 22.47 3.53
C GLN A 103 -19.32 21.56 4.10
N THR A 104 -19.54 20.40 3.47
CA THR A 104 -20.54 19.41 3.90
C THR A 104 -19.95 18.02 3.85
N ILE A 105 -20.46 17.13 4.70
CA ILE A 105 -20.02 15.72 4.73
C ILE A 105 -20.25 15.01 3.38
N THR A 106 -21.31 15.37 2.65
CA THR A 106 -21.59 14.80 1.32
C THR A 106 -20.53 15.21 0.30
N GLN A 107 -20.11 16.49 0.28
CA GLN A 107 -19.01 16.95 -0.58
C GLN A 107 -17.72 16.20 -0.26
N LEU A 108 -17.41 16.04 1.02
CA LEU A 108 -16.24 15.27 1.46
C LEU A 108 -16.31 13.82 0.98
N ILE A 109 -17.45 13.13 1.14
CA ILE A 109 -17.63 11.74 0.67
C ILE A 109 -17.39 11.65 -0.84
N VAL A 110 -17.97 12.56 -1.64
CA VAL A 110 -17.78 12.57 -3.10
C VAL A 110 -16.29 12.76 -3.47
N CYS A 111 -15.62 13.73 -2.83
CA CYS A 111 -14.20 13.95 -3.06
C CYS A 111 -13.34 12.74 -2.61
N ARG A 112 -13.73 12.07 -1.52
CA ARG A 112 -13.08 10.82 -1.07
C ARG A 112 -13.25 9.67 -2.07
N VAL A 113 -14.41 9.57 -2.76
CA VAL A 113 -14.58 8.63 -3.88
C VAL A 113 -13.59 8.94 -5.00
N LEU A 114 -13.47 10.20 -5.42
CA LEU A 114 -12.53 10.62 -6.46
C LEU A 114 -11.05 10.34 -6.08
N GLN A 115 -10.71 10.62 -4.81
CA GLN A 115 -9.40 10.24 -4.27
C GLN A 115 -9.17 8.73 -4.35
N GLY A 116 -10.16 7.92 -3.93
CA GLY A 116 -10.07 6.46 -3.99
C GLY A 116 -9.91 5.93 -5.41
N LEU A 117 -10.69 6.44 -6.37
CA LEU A 117 -10.59 6.07 -7.78
C LEU A 117 -9.17 6.31 -8.35
N SER A 118 -8.46 7.28 -7.86
CA SER A 118 -7.16 7.70 -8.41
C SER A 118 -5.94 7.13 -7.67
N ALA A 119 -6.07 6.92 -6.36
CA ALA A 119 -4.94 6.59 -5.48
C ALA A 119 -4.26 5.24 -5.79
N GLY A 120 -4.99 4.31 -6.41
CA GLY A 120 -4.46 2.99 -6.77
C GLY A 120 -3.58 2.95 -8.01
N ALA A 121 -3.65 3.98 -8.87
CA ALA A 121 -2.93 4.00 -10.15
C ALA A 121 -1.42 3.79 -9.95
N GLY A 122 -0.83 4.55 -9.03
CA GLY A 122 0.59 4.43 -8.71
C GLY A 122 0.99 3.05 -8.19
N MET A 123 0.18 2.47 -7.33
CA MET A 123 0.46 1.16 -6.73
C MET A 123 0.42 0.01 -7.76
N VAL A 124 -0.56 0.02 -8.64
CA VAL A 124 -0.73 -1.03 -9.68
C VAL A 124 0.32 -0.87 -10.77
N VAL A 125 0.46 0.35 -11.31
CA VAL A 125 1.32 0.59 -12.47
C VAL A 125 2.81 0.53 -12.10
N SER A 126 3.21 0.88 -10.88
CA SER A 126 4.61 0.73 -10.42
C SER A 126 5.13 -0.70 -10.55
N ARG A 127 4.28 -1.69 -10.26
CA ARG A 127 4.65 -3.11 -10.38
C ARG A 127 4.84 -3.52 -11.84
N ALA A 128 3.99 -3.03 -12.74
CA ALA A 128 4.13 -3.25 -14.17
C ALA A 128 5.42 -2.60 -14.71
N ILE A 129 5.72 -1.35 -14.33
CA ILE A 129 6.96 -0.64 -14.69
C ILE A 129 8.20 -1.45 -14.29
N ILE A 130 8.23 -2.00 -13.08
CA ILE A 130 9.37 -2.82 -12.62
C ILE A 130 9.52 -4.06 -13.48
N ARG A 131 8.43 -4.74 -13.83
CA ARG A 131 8.44 -5.92 -14.71
C ARG A 131 8.89 -5.57 -16.13
N ASP A 132 8.43 -4.46 -16.67
CA ASP A 132 8.76 -4.01 -18.03
C ASP A 132 10.24 -3.63 -18.13
N MET A 133 10.83 -3.08 -17.07
CA MET A 133 12.20 -2.56 -17.05
C MET A 133 13.26 -3.60 -16.71
N TYR A 134 12.95 -4.58 -15.87
CA TYR A 134 13.97 -5.45 -15.27
C TYR A 134 13.71 -6.94 -15.48
N PRO A 135 14.77 -7.75 -15.73
CA PRO A 135 14.64 -9.20 -15.70
C PRO A 135 14.28 -9.69 -14.28
N PRO A 136 13.70 -10.90 -14.14
CA PRO A 136 13.08 -11.38 -12.88
C PRO A 136 13.93 -11.18 -11.62
N THR A 137 15.23 -11.50 -11.66
CA THR A 137 16.14 -11.35 -10.51
C THR A 137 16.35 -9.89 -10.11
N ALA A 138 16.51 -8.99 -11.08
CA ALA A 138 16.66 -7.55 -10.80
C ALA A 138 15.32 -6.93 -10.40
N ALA A 139 14.22 -7.33 -11.02
CA ALA A 139 12.86 -6.93 -10.67
C ALA A 139 12.54 -7.28 -9.21
N GLN A 140 12.90 -8.49 -8.74
CA GLN A 140 12.73 -8.87 -7.33
C GLN A 140 13.49 -7.94 -6.38
N LYS A 141 14.73 -7.54 -6.72
CA LYS A 141 15.51 -6.61 -5.89
C LYS A 141 14.86 -5.23 -5.82
N VAL A 142 14.40 -4.69 -6.94
CA VAL A 142 13.71 -3.39 -6.98
C VAL A 142 12.37 -3.48 -6.24
N MET A 143 11.60 -4.56 -6.43
CA MET A 143 10.35 -4.79 -5.72
C MET A 143 10.55 -4.87 -4.20
N SER A 144 11.65 -5.50 -3.75
CA SER A 144 12.02 -5.55 -2.33
C SER A 144 12.35 -4.16 -1.78
N GLN A 145 13.06 -3.33 -2.54
CA GLN A 145 13.34 -1.94 -2.15
C GLN A 145 12.05 -1.11 -2.05
N VAL A 146 11.14 -1.26 -3.02
CA VAL A 146 9.80 -0.62 -2.97
C VAL A 146 9.04 -1.05 -1.72
N THR A 147 9.08 -2.34 -1.37
CA THR A 147 8.41 -2.86 -0.16
C THR A 147 9.01 -2.27 1.12
N ILE A 148 10.33 -2.09 1.19
CA ILE A 148 10.98 -1.43 2.33
C ILE A 148 10.50 0.01 2.49
N PHE A 149 10.53 0.79 1.41
CA PHE A 149 10.07 2.18 1.46
C PHE A 149 8.56 2.28 1.74
N PHE A 150 7.76 1.38 1.17
CA PHE A 150 6.32 1.30 1.42
C PHE A 150 6.01 1.05 2.90
N GLY A 151 6.82 0.23 3.58
CA GLY A 151 6.68 -0.07 5.00
C GLY A 151 6.82 1.14 5.92
N VAL A 152 7.43 2.23 5.46
CA VAL A 152 7.59 3.47 6.24
C VAL A 152 6.29 4.30 6.28
N ALA A 153 5.40 4.13 5.30
CA ALA A 153 4.17 4.92 5.18
C ALA A 153 3.26 4.86 6.42
N PRO A 154 2.92 3.69 6.99
CA PRO A 154 2.05 3.58 8.15
C PRO A 154 2.61 4.24 9.42
N VAL A 155 3.92 4.50 9.48
CA VAL A 155 4.56 5.21 10.59
C VAL A 155 4.48 6.72 10.38
N ILE A 156 4.81 7.18 9.16
CA ILE A 156 4.88 8.61 8.87
C ILE A 156 3.49 9.22 8.69
N ALA A 157 2.54 8.50 8.08
CA ALA A 157 1.26 9.08 7.70
C ALA A 157 0.41 9.54 8.90
N PRO A 158 0.21 8.77 9.99
CA PRO A 158 -0.51 9.26 11.16
C PRO A 158 0.21 10.40 11.87
N ALA A 159 1.56 10.35 11.93
CA ALA A 159 2.36 11.42 12.52
C ALA A 159 2.21 12.73 11.71
N PHE A 160 2.33 12.64 10.38
CA PHE A 160 2.09 13.76 9.47
C PHE A 160 0.67 14.31 9.65
N GLY A 161 -0.35 13.44 9.60
CA GLY A 161 -1.74 13.82 9.74
C GLY A 161 -2.04 14.49 11.07
N GLY A 162 -1.56 13.91 12.17
CA GLY A 162 -1.72 14.46 13.52
C GLY A 162 -1.05 15.81 13.70
N PHE A 163 0.20 15.96 13.24
CA PHE A 163 0.93 17.23 13.32
C PHE A 163 0.25 18.33 12.50
N VAL A 164 -0.14 18.02 11.27
CA VAL A 164 -0.81 18.99 10.37
C VAL A 164 -2.20 19.33 10.87
N PHE A 165 -2.94 18.36 11.45
CA PHE A 165 -4.23 18.60 12.07
C PHE A 165 -4.14 19.57 13.25
N VAL A 166 -3.18 19.39 14.16
CA VAL A 166 -2.96 20.29 15.28
C VAL A 166 -2.57 21.70 14.82
N ALA A 167 -1.80 21.81 13.73
CA ALA A 167 -1.33 23.09 13.23
C ALA A 167 -2.38 23.90 12.46
N GLY A 168 -3.36 23.26 11.80
CA GLY A 168 -4.27 23.97 10.89
C GLY A 168 -5.62 23.29 10.69
N GLY A 169 -6.02 22.38 11.59
CA GLY A 169 -7.30 21.69 11.51
C GLY A 169 -7.36 20.63 10.40
N TRP A 170 -8.52 20.01 10.24
CA TRP A 170 -8.69 18.91 9.28
C TRP A 170 -8.54 19.32 7.80
N HIS A 171 -8.86 20.56 7.45
CA HIS A 171 -8.66 21.10 6.09
C HIS A 171 -7.19 21.07 5.71
N ALA A 172 -6.30 21.42 6.66
CA ALA A 172 -4.85 21.42 6.43
C ALA A 172 -4.32 20.02 6.13
N VAL A 173 -4.90 18.96 6.69
CA VAL A 173 -4.52 17.57 6.37
C VAL A 173 -4.72 17.28 4.88
N PHE A 174 -5.85 17.69 4.31
CA PHE A 174 -6.12 17.50 2.89
C PHE A 174 -5.28 18.43 1.99
N TRP A 175 -4.99 19.66 2.42
CA TRP A 175 -4.00 20.51 1.75
C TRP A 175 -2.61 19.88 1.77
N GLY A 176 -2.21 19.26 2.86
CA GLY A 176 -0.98 18.50 2.96
C GLY A 176 -0.95 17.30 2.00
N LEU A 177 -2.05 16.56 1.89
CA LEU A 177 -2.19 15.47 0.90
C LEU A 177 -2.13 15.99 -0.53
N ALA A 178 -2.74 17.15 -0.82
CA ALA A 178 -2.64 17.81 -2.12
C ALA A 178 -1.18 18.22 -2.43
N GLY A 179 -0.47 18.73 -1.44
CA GLY A 179 0.97 19.06 -1.56
C GLY A 179 1.84 17.85 -1.86
N VAL A 180 1.60 16.73 -1.16
CA VAL A 180 2.28 15.44 -1.42
C VAL A 180 1.96 14.95 -2.83
N GLY A 181 0.69 15.00 -3.24
CA GLY A 181 0.25 14.64 -4.59
C GLY A 181 0.91 15.52 -5.67
N ALA A 182 0.94 16.83 -5.49
CA ALA A 182 1.58 17.77 -6.41
C ALA A 182 3.10 17.52 -6.54
N LEU A 183 3.77 17.25 -5.42
CA LEU A 183 5.19 16.89 -5.41
C LEU A 183 5.44 15.59 -6.18
N LEU A 184 4.65 14.55 -5.91
CA LEU A 184 4.75 13.28 -6.62
C LEU A 184 4.42 13.44 -8.11
N PHE A 185 3.41 14.24 -8.47
CA PHE A 185 3.12 14.56 -9.86
C PHE A 185 4.33 15.19 -10.54
N TRP A 186 4.91 16.22 -9.95
CA TRP A 186 6.08 16.93 -10.50
C TRP A 186 7.29 16.00 -10.64
N LEU A 187 7.59 15.20 -9.62
CA LEU A 187 8.70 14.23 -9.65
C LEU A 187 8.51 13.20 -10.76
N ASN A 188 7.31 12.62 -10.87
CA ASN A 188 7.03 11.62 -11.90
C ASN A 188 6.98 12.22 -13.30
N TRP A 189 6.44 13.41 -13.46
CA TRP A 189 6.47 14.14 -14.73
C TRP A 189 7.89 14.39 -15.22
N ARG A 190 8.82 14.69 -14.32
CA ARG A 190 10.23 14.94 -14.64
C ARG A 190 11.07 13.68 -14.82
N LEU A 191 10.79 12.65 -14.06
CA LEU A 191 11.71 11.53 -13.89
C LEU A 191 11.19 10.22 -14.48
N LEU A 192 9.87 9.98 -14.47
CA LEU A 192 9.32 8.68 -14.88
C LEU A 192 9.36 8.57 -16.40
N PRO A 193 10.10 7.59 -16.97
CA PRO A 193 10.05 7.29 -18.41
C PRO A 193 8.78 6.54 -18.77
N GLU A 194 8.40 6.55 -20.06
CA GLU A 194 7.42 5.59 -20.57
C GLU A 194 8.10 4.25 -20.76
N THR A 195 7.49 3.19 -20.21
CA THR A 195 8.06 1.85 -20.23
C THR A 195 7.26 0.86 -21.07
N LEU A 196 6.04 1.25 -21.47
CA LEU A 196 5.22 0.42 -22.35
C LEU A 196 5.81 0.46 -23.76
N HIS A 197 6.16 -0.71 -24.27
CA HIS A 197 6.64 -0.83 -25.65
C HIS A 197 5.45 -0.75 -26.62
N GLU A 198 5.59 -0.04 -27.75
CA GLU A 198 4.52 0.16 -28.73
C GLU A 198 3.88 -1.14 -29.22
N LEU A 199 4.66 -2.21 -29.34
CA LEU A 199 4.18 -3.54 -29.72
C LEU A 199 3.36 -4.27 -28.63
N GLN A 200 3.34 -3.74 -27.41
CA GLN A 200 2.63 -4.32 -26.26
C GLN A 200 1.35 -3.55 -25.90
N VAL A 201 1.06 -2.49 -26.61
CA VAL A 201 -0.17 -1.70 -26.42
C VAL A 201 -1.38 -2.57 -26.74
N GLN A 202 -2.26 -2.71 -25.75
CA GLN A 202 -3.51 -3.45 -25.89
C GLN A 202 -4.69 -2.48 -25.98
N PRO A 203 -5.59 -2.64 -26.97
CA PRO A 203 -6.76 -1.78 -27.05
C PRO A 203 -7.67 -1.98 -25.83
N PHE A 204 -8.13 -0.87 -25.25
CA PHE A 204 -9.08 -0.90 -24.13
C PHE A 204 -10.46 -1.33 -24.63
N HIS A 205 -10.72 -2.63 -24.57
CA HIS A 205 -12.00 -3.20 -24.94
C HIS A 205 -12.65 -3.91 -23.74
N PRO A 206 -13.85 -3.50 -23.28
CA PRO A 206 -14.52 -4.12 -22.15
C PRO A 206 -14.67 -5.64 -22.26
N ARG A 207 -14.91 -6.14 -23.49
CA ARG A 207 -15.04 -7.59 -23.74
C ARG A 207 -13.72 -8.34 -23.51
N HIS A 208 -12.59 -7.78 -23.94
CA HIS A 208 -11.26 -8.36 -23.70
C HIS A 208 -10.90 -8.34 -22.22
N LEU A 209 -11.23 -7.24 -21.51
CA LEU A 209 -11.03 -7.16 -20.06
C LEU A 209 -11.85 -8.23 -19.32
N MET A 210 -13.14 -8.36 -19.64
CA MET A 210 -13.99 -9.36 -19.02
C MET A 210 -13.51 -10.78 -19.31
N ALA A 211 -13.08 -11.07 -20.55
CA ALA A 211 -12.50 -12.36 -20.92
C ALA A 211 -11.19 -12.63 -20.16
N GLY A 212 -10.32 -11.62 -20.04
CA GLY A 212 -9.09 -11.71 -19.26
C GLY A 212 -9.36 -11.97 -17.77
N TYR A 213 -10.29 -11.24 -17.16
CA TYR A 213 -10.68 -11.47 -15.76
C TYR A 213 -11.32 -12.85 -15.55
N TRP A 214 -12.14 -13.29 -16.49
CA TRP A 214 -12.71 -14.64 -16.46
C TRP A 214 -11.62 -15.71 -16.55
N GLY A 215 -10.66 -15.54 -17.48
CA GLY A 215 -9.51 -16.43 -17.62
C GLY A 215 -8.66 -16.52 -16.34
N LEU A 216 -8.32 -15.35 -15.75
CA LEU A 216 -7.60 -15.29 -14.48
C LEU A 216 -8.42 -15.88 -13.33
N GLY A 217 -9.71 -15.51 -13.22
CA GLY A 217 -10.61 -16.00 -12.19
C GLY A 217 -10.86 -17.51 -12.27
N SER A 218 -10.76 -18.12 -13.47
CA SER A 218 -10.85 -19.56 -13.66
C SER A 218 -9.53 -20.29 -13.41
N SER A 219 -8.42 -19.55 -13.25
CA SER A 219 -7.10 -20.13 -13.04
C SER A 219 -6.85 -20.51 -11.59
N ARG A 220 -6.72 -21.81 -11.30
CA ARG A 220 -6.31 -22.29 -9.99
C ARG A 220 -4.96 -21.70 -9.54
N ARG A 221 -4.04 -21.49 -10.49
CA ARG A 221 -2.72 -20.92 -10.20
C ARG A 221 -2.83 -19.47 -9.74
N PHE A 222 -3.69 -18.68 -10.38
CA PHE A 222 -3.99 -17.32 -9.95
C PHE A 222 -4.49 -17.28 -8.51
N TRP A 223 -5.50 -18.06 -8.17
CA TRP A 223 -6.06 -18.09 -6.81
C TRP A 223 -5.05 -18.54 -5.77
N LEU A 224 -4.24 -19.56 -6.06
CA LEU A 224 -3.19 -20.00 -5.14
C LEU A 224 -2.17 -18.90 -4.86
N LEU A 225 -1.75 -18.15 -5.86
CA LEU A 225 -0.82 -17.03 -5.70
C LEU A 225 -1.48 -15.83 -5.00
N ALA A 226 -2.69 -15.45 -5.42
CA ALA A 226 -3.42 -14.34 -4.82
C ALA A 226 -3.72 -14.59 -3.33
N LEU A 227 -4.21 -15.77 -2.98
CA LEU A 227 -4.47 -16.16 -1.60
C LEU A 227 -3.19 -16.32 -0.79
N SER A 228 -2.10 -16.79 -1.41
CA SER A 228 -0.82 -16.92 -0.71
C SER A 228 -0.24 -15.59 -0.21
N SER A 229 -0.58 -14.48 -0.84
CA SER A 229 -0.19 -13.14 -0.36
C SER A 229 -1.33 -12.45 0.41
N GLY A 230 -2.57 -12.62 -0.03
CA GLY A 230 -3.74 -11.95 0.52
C GLY A 230 -4.11 -12.42 1.92
N ILE A 231 -4.09 -13.73 2.20
CA ILE A 231 -4.42 -14.26 3.52
C ILE A 231 -3.46 -13.73 4.60
N PRO A 232 -2.12 -13.83 4.44
CA PRO A 232 -1.20 -13.27 5.43
C PRO A 232 -1.31 -11.75 5.58
N PHE A 233 -1.57 -11.02 4.49
CA PHE A 233 -1.81 -9.59 4.56
C PHE A 233 -3.03 -9.26 5.42
N ASN A 234 -4.15 -9.98 5.22
CA ASN A 234 -5.33 -9.80 6.07
C ASN A 234 -5.05 -10.16 7.53
N GLY A 235 -4.26 -11.19 7.79
CA GLY A 235 -3.80 -11.53 9.15
C GLY A 235 -3.07 -10.36 9.81
N MET A 236 -2.13 -9.72 9.11
CA MET A 236 -1.44 -8.52 9.59
C MET A 236 -2.42 -7.34 9.78
N PHE A 237 -3.35 -7.16 8.85
CA PHE A 237 -4.32 -6.08 8.91
C PHE A 237 -5.30 -6.22 10.07
N LEU A 238 -5.67 -7.44 10.45
CA LEU A 238 -6.48 -7.70 11.65
C LEU A 238 -5.78 -7.22 12.93
N TYR A 239 -4.46 -7.37 13.04
CA TYR A 239 -3.70 -6.81 14.16
C TYR A 239 -3.77 -5.27 14.19
N VAL A 240 -3.71 -4.64 13.03
CA VAL A 240 -3.82 -3.16 12.93
C VAL A 240 -5.23 -2.71 13.33
N LEU A 241 -6.27 -3.40 12.88
CA LEU A 241 -7.66 -3.08 13.23
C LEU A 241 -7.96 -3.32 14.72
N ALA A 242 -7.41 -4.37 15.29
CA ALA A 242 -7.57 -4.71 16.69
C ALA A 242 -6.60 -3.94 17.62
N ALA A 243 -5.67 -3.16 17.06
CA ALA A 243 -4.62 -2.50 17.83
C ALA A 243 -5.14 -1.67 19.02
N PRO A 244 -6.19 -0.84 18.92
CA PRO A 244 -6.68 -0.07 20.06
C PRO A 244 -7.12 -0.96 21.21
N THR A 245 -7.91 -1.98 20.95
CA THR A 245 -8.38 -2.95 21.98
C THR A 245 -7.24 -3.83 22.46
N PHE A 246 -6.43 -4.35 21.55
CA PHE A 246 -5.33 -5.24 21.89
C PHE A 246 -4.22 -4.55 22.69
N LEU A 247 -3.79 -3.37 22.26
CA LEU A 247 -2.70 -2.61 22.92
C LEU A 247 -3.22 -1.89 24.17
N GLY A 248 -4.41 -1.29 24.10
CA GLY A 248 -4.97 -0.48 25.19
C GLY A 248 -5.61 -1.34 26.28
N GLU A 249 -6.60 -2.15 25.94
CA GLU A 249 -7.37 -2.90 26.94
C GLU A 249 -6.65 -4.17 27.40
N HIS A 250 -6.01 -4.90 26.46
CA HIS A 250 -5.40 -6.20 26.75
C HIS A 250 -3.97 -6.07 27.29
N LEU A 251 -3.17 -5.15 26.75
CA LEU A 251 -1.78 -4.92 27.19
C LEU A 251 -1.63 -3.71 28.12
N GLY A 252 -2.68 -2.92 28.35
CA GLY A 252 -2.66 -1.77 29.23
C GLY A 252 -1.74 -0.63 28.77
N LEU A 253 -1.43 -0.55 27.46
CA LEU A 253 -0.53 0.46 26.92
C LEU A 253 -1.26 1.78 26.71
N GLN A 254 -0.55 2.88 26.97
CA GLN A 254 -1.03 4.21 26.63
C GLN A 254 -1.05 4.43 25.11
N PRO A 255 -1.98 5.23 24.56
CA PRO A 255 -2.02 5.51 23.11
C PRO A 255 -0.70 6.00 22.52
N THR A 256 0.09 6.75 23.31
CA THR A 256 1.43 7.21 22.93
C THR A 256 2.46 6.09 22.80
N GLN A 257 2.20 4.92 23.38
CA GLN A 257 3.08 3.74 23.32
C GLN A 257 2.75 2.80 22.16
N TYR A 258 1.62 3.00 21.44
CA TYR A 258 1.24 2.21 20.27
C TYR A 258 2.27 2.31 19.14
N PHE A 259 3.04 3.39 19.11
CA PHE A 259 4.16 3.58 18.21
C PHE A 259 5.13 2.38 18.20
N TRP A 260 5.41 1.75 19.34
CA TRP A 260 6.32 0.60 19.43
C TRP A 260 5.83 -0.61 18.65
N PHE A 261 4.51 -0.84 18.61
CA PHE A 261 3.89 -1.91 17.84
C PHE A 261 4.16 -1.72 16.32
N PHE A 262 3.91 -0.51 15.82
CA PHE A 262 4.15 -0.19 14.42
C PHE A 262 5.64 -0.23 14.08
N LEU A 263 6.49 0.30 14.94
CA LEU A 263 7.94 0.28 14.75
C LEU A 263 8.49 -1.15 14.67
N LEU A 264 8.07 -2.03 15.56
CA LEU A 264 8.48 -3.44 15.56
C LEU A 264 7.97 -4.16 14.30
N SER A 265 6.72 -3.94 13.91
CA SER A 265 6.15 -4.51 12.69
C SER A 265 6.93 -4.04 11.45
N MET A 266 7.31 -2.76 11.40
CA MET A 266 8.11 -2.19 10.31
C MET A 266 9.53 -2.73 10.26
N THR A 267 10.18 -2.95 11.40
CA THR A 267 11.51 -3.59 11.42
C THR A 267 11.46 -5.00 10.85
N GLY A 268 10.43 -5.79 11.20
CA GLY A 268 10.19 -7.10 10.63
C GLY A 268 9.98 -7.05 9.12
N LEU A 269 9.09 -6.18 8.66
CA LEU A 269 8.80 -5.99 7.23
C LEU A 269 10.05 -5.58 6.45
N THR A 270 10.81 -4.61 6.96
CA THR A 270 12.05 -4.12 6.33
C THR A 270 13.09 -5.21 6.24
N ALA A 271 13.32 -5.96 7.32
CA ALA A 271 14.28 -7.08 7.36
C ALA A 271 13.87 -8.20 6.39
N GLY A 272 12.59 -8.57 6.33
CA GLY A 272 12.06 -9.57 5.41
C GLY A 272 12.23 -9.17 3.94
N ALA A 273 11.86 -7.94 3.61
CA ALA A 273 12.02 -7.40 2.26
C ALA A 273 13.49 -7.29 1.85
N TRP A 274 14.36 -6.84 2.75
CA TRP A 274 15.80 -6.78 2.52
C TRP A 274 16.37 -8.18 2.24
N LEU A 275 16.01 -9.18 3.05
CA LEU A 275 16.43 -10.55 2.84
C LEU A 275 15.91 -11.11 1.51
N SER A 276 14.64 -10.81 1.15
CA SER A 276 14.06 -11.18 -0.15
C SER A 276 14.93 -10.67 -1.31
N GLY A 277 15.34 -9.40 -1.26
CA GLY A 277 16.22 -8.81 -2.26
C GLY A 277 17.61 -9.48 -2.33
N ARG A 278 18.17 -9.88 -1.18
CA ARG A 278 19.46 -10.60 -1.11
C ARG A 278 19.39 -12.03 -1.64
N LEU A 279 18.26 -12.68 -1.48
CA LEU A 279 18.02 -14.05 -1.95
C LEU A 279 17.63 -14.11 -3.44
N ALA A 280 17.36 -12.97 -4.07
CA ALA A 280 16.98 -12.89 -5.47
C ALA A 280 18.01 -13.56 -6.39
N GLY A 281 17.55 -14.58 -7.13
CA GLY A 281 18.40 -15.38 -8.02
C GLY A 281 19.30 -16.43 -7.33
N ARG A 282 19.29 -16.51 -5.98
CA ARG A 282 20.07 -17.50 -5.21
C ARG A 282 19.25 -18.71 -4.81
N ILE A 283 17.97 -18.53 -4.59
CA ILE A 283 17.04 -19.60 -4.22
C ILE A 283 15.81 -19.58 -5.14
N GLN A 284 15.15 -20.72 -5.23
CA GLN A 284 13.94 -20.83 -6.04
C GLN A 284 12.78 -20.04 -5.41
N PRO A 285 11.94 -19.38 -6.21
CA PRO A 285 10.75 -18.64 -5.74
C PRO A 285 9.87 -19.45 -4.79
N ARG A 286 9.60 -20.70 -5.13
CA ARG A 286 8.79 -21.60 -4.30
C ARG A 286 9.40 -21.87 -2.92
N GLN A 287 10.71 -21.97 -2.85
CA GLN A 287 11.42 -22.21 -1.58
C GLN A 287 11.34 -20.97 -0.68
N GLN A 288 11.48 -19.79 -1.26
CA GLN A 288 11.37 -18.52 -0.53
C GLN A 288 9.95 -18.35 0.05
N ILE A 289 8.91 -18.68 -0.72
CA ILE A 289 7.52 -18.69 -0.26
C ILE A 289 7.33 -19.67 0.91
N ARG A 290 7.87 -20.89 0.80
CA ARG A 290 7.82 -21.88 1.90
C ARG A 290 8.47 -21.38 3.18
N TRP A 291 9.60 -20.68 3.08
CA TRP A 291 10.28 -20.10 4.23
C TRP A 291 9.44 -18.99 4.87
N GLY A 292 8.83 -18.11 4.07
CA GLY A 292 7.91 -17.10 4.57
C GLY A 292 6.76 -17.71 5.37
N TYR A 293 6.11 -18.74 4.83
CA TYR A 293 5.04 -19.45 5.52
C TYR A 293 5.52 -20.21 6.77
N ALA A 294 6.69 -20.83 6.72
CA ALA A 294 7.24 -21.54 7.88
C ALA A 294 7.49 -20.57 9.05
N VAL A 295 8.02 -19.37 8.75
CA VAL A 295 8.21 -18.32 9.76
C VAL A 295 6.86 -17.86 10.31
N MET A 296 5.91 -17.48 9.43
CA MET A 296 4.58 -17.01 9.85
C MET A 296 3.83 -18.05 10.66
N GLY A 297 3.78 -19.30 10.18
CA GLY A 297 3.10 -20.40 10.86
C GLY A 297 3.73 -20.75 12.20
N GLY A 298 5.06 -20.87 12.24
CA GLY A 298 5.82 -21.16 13.45
C GLY A 298 5.60 -20.10 14.52
N ILE A 299 5.74 -18.81 14.15
CA ILE A 299 5.56 -17.72 15.11
C ILE A 299 4.10 -17.57 15.56
N SER A 300 3.12 -17.89 14.69
CA SER A 300 1.70 -17.90 15.09
C SER A 300 1.42 -18.96 16.13
N ILE A 301 1.96 -20.17 15.96
CA ILE A 301 1.83 -21.26 16.96
C ILE A 301 2.48 -20.84 18.29
N VAL A 302 3.70 -20.29 18.23
CA VAL A 302 4.40 -19.78 19.42
C VAL A 302 3.59 -18.69 20.11
N ASN A 303 3.03 -17.75 19.34
CA ASN A 303 2.22 -16.65 19.88
C ASN A 303 0.96 -17.18 20.60
N VAL A 304 0.26 -18.13 20.02
CA VAL A 304 -0.89 -18.77 20.65
C VAL A 304 -0.45 -19.47 21.95
N GLY A 305 0.63 -20.26 21.92
CA GLY A 305 1.17 -20.93 23.09
C GLY A 305 1.55 -19.96 24.22
N LEU A 306 2.22 -18.87 23.89
CA LEU A 306 2.61 -17.85 24.86
C LEU A 306 1.38 -17.19 25.53
N ASN A 307 0.36 -16.82 24.73
CA ASN A 307 -0.84 -16.18 25.25
C ASN A 307 -1.79 -17.13 26.02
N LEU A 308 -1.66 -18.44 25.83
CA LEU A 308 -2.41 -19.45 26.61
C LEU A 308 -1.71 -19.80 27.92
N LEU A 309 -0.38 -19.73 27.98
CA LEU A 309 0.41 -20.21 29.12
C LEU A 309 0.83 -19.08 30.06
N TRP A 310 0.95 -17.85 29.57
CA TRP A 310 1.38 -16.67 30.36
C TRP A 310 0.41 -15.51 30.24
N PRO A 311 0.34 -14.64 31.26
CA PRO A 311 -0.47 -13.44 31.21
C PRO A 311 0.01 -12.51 30.08
N PRO A 312 -0.88 -11.68 29.49
CA PRO A 312 -0.52 -10.77 28.43
C PRO A 312 0.61 -9.83 28.84
N HIS A 313 1.61 -9.70 27.96
CA HIS A 313 2.73 -8.79 28.19
C HIS A 313 3.26 -8.27 26.87
N ALA A 314 3.59 -6.98 26.79
CA ALA A 314 3.99 -6.33 25.56
C ALA A 314 5.14 -7.03 24.82
N ALA A 315 6.15 -7.53 25.53
CA ALA A 315 7.33 -8.14 24.92
C ALA A 315 7.00 -9.36 24.03
N TRP A 316 6.26 -10.34 24.56
CA TRP A 316 5.93 -11.54 23.77
C TRP A 316 4.65 -11.43 22.94
N SER A 317 3.85 -10.39 23.13
CA SER A 317 2.70 -10.15 22.30
C SER A 317 3.04 -9.31 21.05
N MET A 318 4.04 -8.42 21.13
CA MET A 318 4.45 -7.55 20.02
C MET A 318 5.49 -8.21 19.09
N VAL A 319 6.45 -8.95 19.62
CA VAL A 319 7.53 -9.59 18.85
C VAL A 319 6.98 -10.58 17.80
N PRO A 320 5.97 -11.40 18.08
CA PRO A 320 5.37 -12.27 17.08
C PRO A 320 4.84 -11.52 15.85
N VAL A 321 4.28 -10.32 16.02
CA VAL A 321 3.78 -9.50 14.91
C VAL A 321 4.92 -9.05 13.99
N ALA A 322 6.06 -8.66 14.57
CA ALA A 322 7.25 -8.30 13.80
C ALA A 322 7.78 -9.48 12.97
N LEU A 323 7.85 -10.67 13.57
CA LEU A 323 8.29 -11.89 12.88
C LEU A 323 7.28 -12.36 11.83
N PHE A 324 5.99 -12.18 12.08
CA PHE A 324 4.96 -12.43 11.07
C PHE A 324 5.12 -11.49 9.87
N SER A 325 5.31 -10.19 10.12
CA SER A 325 5.57 -9.18 9.08
C SER A 325 6.85 -9.48 8.29
N PHE A 326 7.90 -9.98 8.96
CA PHE A 326 9.12 -10.46 8.32
C PHE A 326 8.83 -11.62 7.34
N GLY A 327 8.11 -12.65 7.77
CA GLY A 327 7.76 -13.79 6.93
C GLY A 327 6.94 -13.38 5.71
N TRP A 328 5.97 -12.48 5.89
CA TRP A 328 5.17 -11.94 4.81
C TRP A 328 6.02 -11.13 3.82
N ALA A 329 6.83 -10.19 4.29
CA ALA A 329 7.68 -9.34 3.45
C ALA A 329 8.79 -10.12 2.74
N LEU A 330 9.22 -11.26 3.30
CA LEU A 330 10.17 -12.15 2.64
C LEU A 330 9.60 -12.71 1.33
N MET A 331 8.31 -13.04 1.28
CA MET A 331 7.71 -13.71 0.11
C MET A 331 7.00 -12.77 -0.86
N VAL A 332 6.50 -11.61 -0.42
CA VAL A 332 5.65 -10.70 -1.23
C VAL A 332 6.29 -10.29 -2.55
N PRO A 333 7.58 -9.86 -2.63
CA PRO A 333 8.19 -9.46 -3.89
C PRO A 333 8.18 -10.59 -4.93
N VAL A 334 8.39 -11.83 -4.48
CA VAL A 334 8.41 -13.01 -5.35
C VAL A 334 7.00 -13.37 -5.82
N VAL A 335 6.04 -13.42 -4.89
CA VAL A 335 4.64 -13.73 -5.24
C VAL A 335 4.08 -12.70 -6.21
N THR A 336 4.37 -11.41 -5.99
CA THR A 336 3.94 -10.33 -6.87
C THR A 336 4.44 -10.53 -8.30
N LEU A 337 5.72 -10.85 -8.47
CA LEU A 337 6.28 -11.13 -9.80
C LEU A 337 5.63 -12.37 -10.43
N MET A 338 5.44 -13.45 -9.66
CA MET A 338 4.80 -14.66 -10.18
C MET A 338 3.34 -14.46 -10.60
N VAL A 339 2.62 -13.50 -9.96
CA VAL A 339 1.26 -13.12 -10.37
C VAL A 339 1.29 -12.31 -11.66
N LEU A 340 2.28 -11.40 -11.80
CA LEU A 340 2.43 -10.58 -12.99
C LEU A 340 2.84 -11.38 -14.24
N ASP A 341 3.36 -12.59 -14.06
CA ASP A 341 3.78 -13.50 -15.14
C ASP A 341 2.67 -14.49 -15.54
N LEU A 342 1.45 -14.34 -15.02
CA LEU A 342 0.27 -15.12 -15.42
C LEU A 342 -0.45 -14.49 -16.61
#